data_379e0c45f35b0b0589a0337c1effd8ab
#
_entry.id   379e0c45f35b0b0589a0337c1effd8ab
#
_cell.length_a   1.000
_cell.length_b   1.000
_cell.length_c   1.000
_cell.angle_alpha   90.00
_cell.angle_beta   90.00
_cell.angle_gamma   90.00
#
_symmetry.space_group_name_H-M   'P 1'
#
loop_
_entity.id
_entity.type
_entity.pdbx_description
1 polymer ?
#
loop_
_entity_poly.entity_id
_entity_poly.type
_entity_poly.pdbx_seq_one_letter_code
_entity_poly.pdbx_strand_id
1 'polypeptide(L)'
;MTTTVSLSVAALTIDSADPVTLADFWGKALGRPVSPGAVAGDTAVDAAGSDSGPRMILHNVPEPKGIHLVLITDHYDEEIERLTSLGARPLNEIKLPAVRAGGATFSVSQTTFADPEGNEFDLVIWQQQPE
;
A
#
# COMPACT_ATOMS: atom_id res chain seq x y z
N MET A 1 18.47 21.31 13.44
CA MET A 1 18.64 20.03 12.76
C MET A 1 17.38 19.71 11.95
N THR A 2 17.54 19.41 10.68
CA THR A 2 16.40 19.12 9.81
C THR A 2 16.11 17.62 9.86
N THR A 3 14.86 17.26 10.14
CA THR A 3 14.43 15.87 10.09
C THR A 3 14.26 15.45 8.62
N THR A 4 14.94 14.39 8.22
CA THR A 4 14.78 13.82 6.90
C THR A 4 13.47 13.02 6.85
N VAL A 5 12.62 13.34 5.91
CA VAL A 5 11.38 12.62 5.68
C VAL A 5 11.56 11.73 4.46
N SER A 6 11.32 10.43 4.66
CA SER A 6 11.49 9.42 3.60
C SER A 6 10.18 8.65 3.43
N LEU A 7 9.09 9.40 3.29
CA LEU A 7 7.75 8.82 3.29
C LEU A 7 6.94 9.41 2.14
N SER A 8 6.29 8.56 1.37
CA SER A 8 5.40 9.02 0.31
C SER A 8 4.15 8.12 0.24
N VAL A 9 3.11 8.65 -0.38
CA VAL A 9 1.88 7.88 -0.59
C VAL A 9 2.09 6.96 -1.79
N ALA A 10 2.15 5.66 -1.53
CA ALA A 10 2.37 4.67 -2.58
C ALA A 10 1.05 4.24 -3.23
N ALA A 11 -0.01 4.13 -2.44
CA ALA A 11 -1.26 3.59 -2.93
C ALA A 11 -2.43 3.99 -2.03
N LEU A 12 -3.63 3.90 -2.60
CA LEU A 12 -4.88 3.91 -1.86
C LEU A 12 -5.41 2.48 -1.87
N THR A 13 -5.77 1.96 -0.72
CA THR A 13 -6.41 0.66 -0.65
C THR A 13 -7.91 0.86 -0.46
N ILE A 14 -8.68 0.25 -1.35
CA ILE A 14 -10.15 0.30 -1.30
C ILE A 14 -10.62 -1.12 -1.03
N ASP A 15 -11.33 -1.31 0.07
CA ASP A 15 -11.93 -2.60 0.39
C ASP A 15 -13.01 -2.94 -0.62
N SER A 16 -13.07 -4.20 -1.06
CA SER A 16 -14.01 -4.63 -2.08
C SER A 16 -14.43 -6.07 -1.88
N ALA A 17 -15.71 -6.34 -2.05
CA ALA A 17 -16.22 -7.72 -2.07
C ALA A 17 -16.00 -8.38 -3.44
N ASP A 18 -15.76 -7.58 -4.49
CA ASP A 18 -15.48 -8.07 -5.84
C ASP A 18 -14.42 -7.19 -6.50
N PRO A 19 -13.14 -7.40 -6.16
CA PRO A 19 -12.05 -6.54 -6.64
C PRO A 19 -11.91 -6.49 -8.17
N VAL A 20 -12.15 -7.60 -8.86
CA VAL A 20 -11.99 -7.65 -10.32
C VAL A 20 -12.98 -6.72 -11.00
N THR A 21 -14.24 -6.79 -10.61
CA THR A 21 -15.30 -5.94 -11.18
C THR A 21 -15.07 -4.47 -10.83
N LEU A 22 -14.69 -4.20 -9.58
CA LEU A 22 -14.44 -2.82 -9.14
C LEU A 22 -13.21 -2.22 -9.82
N ALA A 23 -12.16 -3.02 -9.98
CA ALA A 23 -10.95 -2.56 -10.69
C ALA A 23 -11.23 -2.28 -12.16
N ASP A 24 -12.08 -3.07 -12.81
CA ASP A 24 -12.49 -2.81 -14.19
C ASP A 24 -13.16 -1.45 -14.32
N PHE A 25 -14.04 -1.12 -13.39
CA PHE A 25 -14.69 0.20 -13.35
C PHE A 25 -13.66 1.32 -13.24
N TRP A 26 -12.79 1.25 -12.22
CA TRP A 26 -11.82 2.33 -11.99
C TRP A 26 -10.76 2.42 -13.08
N GLY A 27 -10.34 1.26 -13.63
CA GLY A 27 -9.40 1.24 -14.74
C GLY A 27 -9.95 1.97 -15.97
N LYS A 28 -11.22 1.72 -16.30
CA LYS A 28 -11.88 2.41 -17.41
C LYS A 28 -12.14 3.88 -17.12
N ALA A 29 -12.59 4.17 -15.91
CA ALA A 29 -12.88 5.55 -15.50
C ALA A 29 -11.63 6.44 -15.54
N LEU A 30 -10.47 5.90 -15.16
CA LEU A 30 -9.22 6.66 -15.06
C LEU A 30 -8.30 6.46 -16.27
N GLY A 31 -8.63 5.54 -17.17
CA GLY A 31 -7.75 5.21 -18.29
C GLY A 31 -6.47 4.52 -17.84
N ARG A 32 -6.54 3.68 -16.81
CA ARG A 32 -5.38 3.02 -16.21
C ARG A 32 -5.42 1.51 -16.45
N PRO A 33 -4.26 0.85 -16.60
CA PRO A 33 -4.20 -0.60 -16.70
C PRO A 33 -4.52 -1.28 -15.37
N VAL A 34 -5.09 -2.47 -15.46
CA VAL A 34 -5.43 -3.29 -14.30
C VAL A 34 -4.49 -4.50 -14.26
N SER A 35 -4.01 -4.87 -13.07
CA SER A 35 -3.11 -6.01 -12.88
C SER A 35 -3.46 -6.75 -11.59
N PRO A 36 -2.97 -8.01 -11.42
CA PRO A 36 -3.15 -8.70 -10.14
C PRO A 36 -2.44 -7.95 -9.02
N GLY A 37 -3.06 -7.92 -7.84
CA GLY A 37 -2.43 -7.34 -6.67
C GLY A 37 -1.30 -8.21 -6.11
N ALA A 38 -0.48 -7.63 -5.22
CA ALA A 38 0.61 -8.34 -4.58
C ALA A 38 0.11 -9.45 -3.64
N VAL A 39 -1.07 -9.26 -3.07
CA VAL A 39 -1.72 -10.23 -2.20
C VAL A 39 -2.74 -11.02 -3.02
N ALA A 40 -2.78 -12.34 -2.80
CA ALA A 40 -3.72 -13.19 -3.52
C ALA A 40 -5.16 -12.74 -3.29
N GLY A 41 -5.92 -12.63 -4.38
CA GLY A 41 -7.31 -12.15 -4.35
C GLY A 41 -7.48 -10.66 -4.55
N ASP A 42 -6.42 -9.88 -4.40
CA ASP A 42 -6.46 -8.43 -4.62
C ASP A 42 -6.22 -8.11 -6.10
N THR A 43 -6.70 -6.95 -6.53
CA THR A 43 -6.49 -6.44 -7.89
C THR A 43 -5.97 -5.02 -7.79
N ALA A 44 -5.10 -4.63 -8.71
CA ALA A 44 -4.51 -3.30 -8.71
C ALA A 44 -4.92 -2.51 -9.95
N VAL A 45 -5.11 -1.22 -9.80
CA VAL A 45 -5.25 -0.25 -10.87
C VAL A 45 -3.99 0.59 -10.87
N ASP A 46 -3.15 0.41 -11.88
CA ASP A 46 -1.80 0.98 -11.90
C ASP A 46 -1.80 2.38 -12.50
N ALA A 47 -0.81 3.18 -12.12
CA ALA A 47 -0.59 4.47 -12.78
C ALA A 47 -0.21 4.24 -14.25
N ALA A 48 -0.58 5.16 -15.13
CA ALA A 48 -0.32 5.03 -16.56
C ALA A 48 -0.07 6.37 -17.21
N GLY A 49 0.84 6.39 -18.17
CA GLY A 49 1.12 7.56 -18.99
C GLY A 49 1.61 8.73 -18.14
N SER A 50 0.98 9.88 -18.30
CA SER A 50 1.31 11.08 -17.56
C SER A 50 0.65 11.14 -16.17
N ASP A 51 -0.21 10.17 -15.86
CA ASP A 51 -0.86 10.09 -14.55
C ASP A 51 0.09 9.47 -13.56
N SER A 52 0.69 10.29 -12.70
CA SER A 52 1.67 9.87 -11.69
C SER A 52 1.06 9.76 -10.30
N GLY A 53 -0.28 9.77 -10.20
CA GLY A 53 -0.96 9.61 -8.93
C GLY A 53 -0.75 8.22 -8.33
N PRO A 54 -1.10 8.03 -7.06
CA PRO A 54 -0.92 6.73 -6.42
C PRO A 54 -1.76 5.65 -7.10
N ARG A 55 -1.23 4.44 -7.12
CA ARG A 55 -2.00 3.30 -7.60
C ARG A 55 -3.13 2.98 -6.62
N MET A 56 -4.14 2.29 -7.11
CA MET A 56 -5.24 1.82 -6.28
C MET A 56 -5.12 0.32 -6.08
N ILE A 57 -5.34 -0.15 -4.87
CA ILE A 57 -5.38 -1.57 -4.55
C ILE A 57 -6.81 -1.90 -4.13
N LEU A 58 -7.46 -2.80 -4.86
CA LEU A 58 -8.78 -3.28 -4.52
C LEU A 58 -8.59 -4.53 -3.68
N HIS A 59 -8.80 -4.37 -2.37
CA HIS A 59 -8.52 -5.41 -1.38
C HIS A 59 -9.75 -6.29 -1.17
N ASN A 60 -9.59 -7.59 -1.39
CA ASN A 60 -10.70 -8.54 -1.31
C ASN A 60 -11.05 -8.83 0.15
N VAL A 61 -12.18 -8.30 0.59
CA VAL A 61 -12.72 -8.55 1.93
C VAL A 61 -14.23 -8.76 1.83
N PRO A 62 -14.80 -9.66 2.66
CA PRO A 62 -16.25 -9.93 2.61
C PRO A 62 -17.10 -8.75 3.09
N GLU A 63 -16.55 -7.91 3.96
CA GLU A 63 -17.26 -6.75 4.51
C GLU A 63 -16.41 -5.48 4.33
N PRO A 64 -16.56 -4.79 3.18
CA PRO A 64 -15.78 -3.59 2.90
C PRO A 64 -16.02 -2.49 3.94
N LYS A 65 -14.94 -1.87 4.40
CA LYS A 65 -15.00 -0.81 5.42
C LYS A 65 -14.60 0.56 4.90
N GLY A 66 -14.05 0.66 3.70
CA GLY A 66 -13.70 1.95 3.11
C GLY A 66 -12.33 2.00 2.47
N ILE A 67 -11.66 3.13 2.65
CA ILE A 67 -10.41 3.46 1.97
C ILE A 67 -9.35 3.81 3.03
N HIS A 68 -8.11 3.34 2.82
CA HIS A 68 -6.99 3.76 3.66
C HIS A 68 -5.73 3.99 2.81
N LEU A 69 -4.80 4.77 3.35
CA LEU A 69 -3.54 5.10 2.67
C LEU A 69 -2.51 4.01 2.87
N VAL A 70 -1.68 3.81 1.85
CA VAL A 70 -0.46 3.01 1.96
C VAL A 70 0.71 3.95 1.74
N LEU A 71 1.58 4.05 2.74
CA LEU A 71 2.78 4.87 2.70
C LEU A 71 3.99 3.98 2.50
N ILE A 72 4.93 4.42 1.69
CA ILE A 72 6.16 3.66 1.41
C ILE A 72 7.38 4.42 1.89
N THR A 73 8.37 3.69 2.39
CA THR A 73 9.62 4.26 2.86
C THR A 73 10.79 3.31 2.59
N ASP A 74 12.01 3.86 2.52
CA ASP A 74 13.26 3.10 2.51
C ASP A 74 13.89 3.04 3.90
N HIS A 75 13.28 3.68 4.90
CA HIS A 75 13.80 3.77 6.27
C HIS A 75 12.70 3.32 7.25
N TYR A 76 12.37 2.05 7.19
CA TYR A 76 11.20 1.48 7.85
C TYR A 76 11.20 1.69 9.36
N ASP A 77 12.29 1.29 10.05
CA ASP A 77 12.34 1.38 11.51
C ASP A 77 12.34 2.82 12.00
N GLU A 78 13.08 3.71 11.30
CA GLU A 78 13.13 5.13 11.65
C GLU A 78 11.77 5.79 11.45
N GLU A 79 11.03 5.43 10.39
CA GLU A 79 9.71 5.99 10.15
C GLU A 79 8.68 5.47 11.15
N ILE A 80 8.77 4.21 11.57
CA ILE A 80 7.91 3.69 12.65
C ILE A 80 8.11 4.52 13.92
N GLU A 81 9.37 4.78 14.28
CA GLU A 81 9.69 5.56 15.47
C GLU A 81 9.20 7.00 15.35
N ARG A 82 9.42 7.63 14.19
CA ARG A 82 8.99 9.00 13.93
C ARG A 82 7.47 9.15 13.98
N LEU A 83 6.75 8.24 13.30
CA LEU A 83 5.28 8.26 13.28
C LEU A 83 4.70 8.03 14.67
N THR A 84 5.29 7.13 15.44
CA THR A 84 4.88 6.89 16.83
C THR A 84 5.08 8.15 17.69
N SER A 85 6.19 8.84 17.49
CA SER A 85 6.46 10.12 18.20
C SER A 85 5.47 11.20 17.82
N LEU A 86 4.92 11.16 16.60
CA LEU A 86 3.92 12.13 16.14
C LEU A 86 2.49 11.80 16.62
N GLY A 87 2.30 10.66 17.28
CA GLY A 87 1.03 10.27 17.84
C GLY A 87 0.33 9.09 17.17
N ALA A 88 0.94 8.47 16.19
CA ALA A 88 0.39 7.27 15.59
C ALA A 88 0.62 6.06 16.48
N ARG A 89 -0.29 5.08 16.43
CA ARG A 89 -0.19 3.85 17.21
C ARG A 89 -0.04 2.64 16.28
N PRO A 90 1.06 1.86 16.41
CA PRO A 90 1.18 0.62 15.65
C PRO A 90 0.16 -0.40 16.16
N LEU A 91 -0.53 -1.07 15.23
CA LEU A 91 -1.57 -2.06 15.52
C LEU A 91 -1.11 -3.49 15.26
N ASN A 92 -0.51 -3.74 14.09
CA ASN A 92 0.01 -5.06 13.75
C ASN A 92 1.05 -4.97 12.63
N GLU A 93 1.87 -6.02 12.51
CA GLU A 93 2.88 -6.12 11.46
C GLU A 93 2.67 -7.40 10.65
N ILE A 94 2.88 -7.29 9.34
CA ILE A 94 2.81 -8.41 8.40
C ILE A 94 4.12 -8.46 7.63
N LYS A 95 4.65 -9.66 7.39
CA LYS A 95 5.84 -9.86 6.55
C LYS A 95 5.51 -10.82 5.42
N LEU A 96 5.78 -10.39 4.19
CA LEU A 96 5.63 -11.20 2.99
C LEU A 96 7.03 -11.51 2.47
N PRO A 97 7.52 -12.75 2.60
CA PRO A 97 8.94 -13.06 2.32
C PRO A 97 9.29 -13.09 0.84
N ALA A 98 8.32 -13.29 -0.04
CA ALA A 98 8.62 -13.42 -1.46
C ALA A 98 7.43 -12.94 -2.31
N VAL A 99 7.49 -11.68 -2.76
CA VAL A 99 6.49 -11.08 -3.63
C VAL A 99 7.11 -10.87 -5.00
N ARG A 100 6.50 -11.42 -6.05
CA ARG A 100 6.99 -11.23 -7.43
C ARG A 100 6.33 -10.00 -8.04
N ALA A 101 7.14 -9.07 -8.53
CA ALA A 101 6.66 -7.87 -9.19
C ALA A 101 7.69 -7.39 -10.20
N GLY A 102 7.27 -7.08 -11.42
CA GLY A 102 8.14 -6.54 -12.45
C GLY A 102 9.33 -7.44 -12.79
N GLY A 103 9.19 -8.76 -12.70
CA GLY A 103 10.28 -9.69 -12.99
C GLY A 103 11.30 -9.86 -11.86
N ALA A 104 11.08 -9.25 -10.71
CA ALA A 104 11.94 -9.37 -9.55
C ALA A 104 11.18 -9.93 -8.35
N THR A 105 11.91 -10.42 -7.36
CA THR A 105 11.33 -10.91 -6.11
C THR A 105 11.69 -9.95 -4.99
N PHE A 106 10.72 -9.62 -4.16
CA PHE A 106 10.88 -8.69 -3.04
C PHE A 106 10.44 -9.34 -1.74
N SER A 107 11.06 -8.93 -0.64
CA SER A 107 10.46 -9.10 0.68
C SER A 107 9.72 -7.80 1.01
N VAL A 108 8.55 -7.91 1.61
CA VAL A 108 7.72 -6.76 1.97
C VAL A 108 7.41 -6.84 3.45
N SER A 109 7.68 -5.77 4.18
CA SER A 109 7.23 -5.62 5.57
C SER A 109 6.20 -4.52 5.62
N GLN A 110 5.16 -4.71 6.42
CA GLN A 110 4.07 -3.76 6.54
C GLN A 110 3.65 -3.63 8.00
N THR A 111 3.54 -2.41 8.48
CA THR A 111 2.96 -2.11 9.79
C THR A 111 1.69 -1.31 9.57
N THR A 112 0.59 -1.78 10.15
CA THR A 112 -0.66 -1.02 10.18
C THR A 112 -0.67 -0.14 11.43
N PHE A 113 -0.96 1.13 11.22
CA PHE A 113 -1.06 2.14 12.29
C PHE A 113 -2.47 2.69 12.38
N ALA A 114 -2.79 3.26 13.53
CA ALA A 114 -3.91 4.20 13.67
C ALA A 114 -3.32 5.60 13.84
N ASP A 115 -3.90 6.59 13.14
CA ASP A 115 -3.53 7.99 13.36
C ASP A 115 -4.13 8.50 14.67
N PRO A 116 -3.87 9.75 15.10
CA PRO A 116 -4.40 10.26 16.37
C PRO A 116 -5.93 10.21 16.51
N GLU A 117 -6.67 10.16 15.42
CA GLU A 117 -8.13 10.03 15.45
C GLU A 117 -8.62 8.62 15.17
N GLY A 118 -7.73 7.65 15.07
CA GLY A 118 -8.07 6.24 14.88
C GLY A 118 -8.23 5.79 13.44
N ASN A 119 -7.87 6.61 12.47
CA ASN A 119 -7.89 6.20 11.06
C ASN A 119 -6.71 5.29 10.77
N GLU A 120 -6.96 4.14 10.14
CA GLU A 120 -5.90 3.18 9.85
C GLU A 120 -5.18 3.54 8.55
N PHE A 121 -3.86 3.30 8.56
CA PHE A 121 -3.02 3.42 7.37
C PHE A 121 -1.88 2.43 7.48
N ASP A 122 -1.28 2.09 6.35
CA ASP A 122 -0.19 1.13 6.32
C ASP A 122 1.13 1.80 5.96
N LEU A 123 2.20 1.36 6.61
CA LEU A 123 3.56 1.71 6.24
C LEU A 123 4.24 0.47 5.69
N VAL A 124 4.83 0.57 4.50
CA VAL A 124 5.47 -0.58 3.85
C VAL A 124 6.91 -0.26 3.45
N ILE A 125 7.73 -1.30 3.42
CA ILE A 125 9.02 -1.28 2.75
C ILE A 125 9.11 -2.49 1.83
N TRP A 126 9.59 -2.27 0.61
CA TRP A 126 9.85 -3.30 -0.38
C TRP A 126 11.35 -3.43 -0.56
N GLN A 127 11.89 -4.61 -0.32
CA GLN A 127 13.32 -4.88 -0.44
C GLN A 127 13.53 -5.96 -1.48
N GLN A 128 14.24 -5.61 -2.56
CA GLN A 128 14.53 -6.56 -3.62
C GLN A 128 15.48 -7.64 -3.10
N GLN A 129 15.15 -8.90 -3.39
CA GLN A 129 15.99 -10.02 -3.01
C GLN A 129 17.08 -10.21 -4.05
N PRO A 130 18.29 -10.60 -3.63
CA PRO A 130 19.34 -10.96 -4.56
C PRO A 130 18.96 -12.19 -5.37
N GLU A 131 19.42 -12.24 -6.61
CA GLU A 131 19.22 -13.39 -7.50
C GLU A 131 20.17 -14.54 -7.18
#